data_f67771a72dac2fd0f9a567644ccf045a
#
_entry.id   f67771a72dac2fd0f9a567644ccf045a
#
_cell.length_a   1.000
_cell.length_b   1.000
_cell.length_c   1.000
_cell.angle_alpha   90.00
_cell.angle_beta   90.00
_cell.angle_gamma   90.00
#
_symmetry.space_group_name_H-M   'P 1'
#
loop_
_entity.id
_entity.type
_entity.pdbx_description
1 polymer ?
#
loop_
_entity_poly.entity_id
_entity_poly.type
_entity_poly.pdbx_seq_one_letter_code
_entity_poly.pdbx_strand_id
1 'polypeptide(L)'
;MSSTEFQNFKNSISGIANKNKVVITSLNENKPEKLKEYNLQSINYEAISNYNNYVKFKRDISQTPFRINFEKETIIRETPTSSKIKLPHASIKLCLPWWG
;
A
#
# COMPACT_ATOMS: atom_id res chain seq x y z
N MET A 1 -17.88 4.60 -10.89
CA MET A 1 -17.13 3.35 -11.11
C MET A 1 -15.94 3.28 -10.18
N SER A 2 -15.78 2.13 -9.59
CA SER A 2 -14.70 1.87 -8.65
C SER A 2 -13.31 1.97 -9.29
N SER A 3 -13.20 1.78 -10.62
CA SER A 3 -11.92 1.80 -11.30
C SER A 3 -11.21 3.16 -11.19
N THR A 4 -11.95 4.26 -11.27
CA THR A 4 -11.35 5.59 -11.13
C THR A 4 -10.84 5.81 -9.72
N GLU A 5 -11.60 5.42 -8.71
CA GLU A 5 -11.20 5.53 -7.33
C GLU A 5 -9.96 4.67 -7.04
N PHE A 6 -9.91 3.47 -7.61
CA PHE A 6 -8.77 2.59 -7.46
C PHE A 6 -7.51 3.19 -8.10
N GLN A 7 -7.64 3.79 -9.28
CA GLN A 7 -6.52 4.47 -9.92
C GLN A 7 -6.02 5.64 -9.08
N ASN A 8 -6.94 6.42 -8.51
CA ASN A 8 -6.59 7.50 -7.60
C ASN A 8 -5.83 6.98 -6.39
N PHE A 9 -6.25 5.84 -5.86
CA PHE A 9 -5.58 5.22 -4.74
C PHE A 9 -4.15 4.80 -5.11
N LYS A 10 -3.96 4.15 -6.25
CA LYS A 10 -2.63 3.75 -6.72
C LYS A 10 -1.73 4.97 -6.93
N ASN A 11 -2.26 6.03 -7.51
CA ASN A 11 -1.52 7.27 -7.70
C ASN A 11 -1.13 7.90 -6.37
N SER A 12 -2.02 7.83 -5.38
CA SER A 12 -1.73 8.31 -4.03
C SER A 12 -0.62 7.52 -3.38
N ILE A 13 -0.62 6.19 -3.52
CA ILE A 13 0.45 5.35 -2.99
C ILE A 13 1.80 5.77 -3.58
N SER A 14 1.86 5.92 -4.90
CA SER A 14 3.10 6.30 -5.58
C SER A 14 3.58 7.68 -5.16
N GLY A 15 2.67 8.65 -5.07
CA GLY A 15 3.00 10.01 -4.65
C GLY A 15 3.48 10.07 -3.20
N ILE A 16 2.81 9.37 -2.32
CA ILE A 16 3.19 9.33 -0.90
C ILE A 16 4.52 8.60 -0.72
N ALA A 17 4.75 7.54 -1.49
CA ALA A 17 6.02 6.83 -1.47
C ALA A 17 7.17 7.75 -1.87
N ASN A 18 7.01 8.48 -2.97
CA ASN A 18 8.01 9.44 -3.42
C ASN A 18 8.28 10.53 -2.38
N LYS A 19 7.22 11.05 -1.78
CA LYS A 19 7.31 12.09 -0.75
C LYS A 19 8.14 11.62 0.44
N ASN A 20 8.00 10.36 0.81
CA ASN A 20 8.67 9.79 1.98
C ASN A 20 9.94 9.01 1.63
N LYS A 21 10.39 9.09 0.39
CA LYS A 21 11.59 8.39 -0.08
C LYS A 21 11.49 6.87 0.06
N VAL A 22 10.30 6.34 -0.09
CA VAL A 22 10.07 4.90 -0.16
C VAL A 22 10.11 4.50 -1.63
N VAL A 23 10.98 3.56 -1.97
CA VAL A 23 11.11 3.08 -3.35
C VAL A 23 10.24 1.84 -3.51
N ILE A 24 9.18 1.97 -4.28
CA ILE A 24 8.32 0.83 -4.62
C ILE A 24 8.89 0.18 -5.88
N THR A 25 9.38 -1.04 -5.73
CA THR A 25 10.02 -1.76 -6.83
C THR A 25 9.04 -2.59 -7.64
N SER A 26 7.90 -2.91 -7.06
CA SER A 26 6.86 -3.69 -7.73
C SER A 26 5.51 -3.35 -7.12
N LEU A 27 4.50 -3.26 -7.97
CA LEU A 27 3.12 -2.99 -7.54
C LEU A 27 2.20 -3.81 -8.42
N ASN A 28 1.53 -4.80 -7.83
CA ASN A 28 0.66 -5.72 -8.55
C ASN A 28 -0.75 -5.70 -7.97
N GLU A 29 -1.73 -5.70 -8.86
CA GLU A 29 -3.13 -5.74 -8.48
C GLU A 29 -3.60 -7.20 -8.44
N ASN A 30 -4.34 -7.53 -7.38
CA ASN A 30 -5.03 -8.82 -7.32
C ASN A 30 -6.44 -8.68 -7.85
N LYS A 31 -7.09 -9.81 -8.14
CA LYS A 31 -8.49 -9.82 -8.53
C LYS A 31 -9.35 -9.19 -7.43
N PRO A 32 -10.29 -8.30 -7.78
CA PRO A 32 -11.20 -7.76 -6.78
C PRO A 32 -12.11 -8.85 -6.24
N GLU A 33 -12.39 -8.76 -4.94
CA GLU A 33 -13.30 -9.66 -4.26
C GLU A 33 -14.61 -8.95 -3.99
N LYS A 34 -15.71 -9.53 -4.48
CA LYS A 34 -17.04 -8.94 -4.31
C LYS A 34 -17.68 -9.47 -3.04
N LEU A 35 -18.05 -8.55 -2.15
CA LEU A 35 -18.80 -8.86 -0.95
C LEU A 35 -20.20 -8.26 -1.07
N LYS A 36 -21.04 -8.53 -0.08
CA LYS A 36 -22.44 -8.11 -0.10
C LYS A 36 -22.61 -6.60 -0.25
N GLU A 37 -21.79 -5.82 0.43
CA GLU A 37 -21.97 -4.37 0.53
C GLU A 37 -20.85 -3.56 -0.11
N TYR A 38 -19.74 -4.21 -0.44
CA TYR A 38 -18.57 -3.53 -0.99
C TYR A 38 -17.66 -4.50 -1.73
N ASN A 39 -16.74 -3.94 -2.48
CA ASN A 39 -15.69 -4.68 -3.15
C ASN A 39 -14.39 -4.52 -2.38
N LEU A 40 -13.62 -5.60 -2.30
CA LEU A 40 -12.27 -5.57 -1.77
C LEU A 40 -11.27 -5.64 -2.92
N GLN A 41 -10.37 -4.70 -2.97
CA GLN A 41 -9.29 -4.67 -3.95
C GLN A 41 -7.97 -4.75 -3.23
N SER A 42 -7.19 -5.78 -3.51
CA SER A 42 -5.89 -5.98 -2.89
C SER A 42 -4.78 -5.59 -3.84
N ILE A 43 -3.73 -4.97 -3.29
CA ILE A 43 -2.53 -4.62 -4.02
C ILE A 43 -1.35 -5.25 -3.29
N ASN A 44 -0.54 -6.01 -4.03
CA ASN A 44 0.73 -6.51 -3.52
C ASN A 44 1.84 -5.58 -3.96
N TYR A 45 2.75 -5.25 -3.08
CA TYR A 45 3.85 -4.38 -3.43
C TYR A 45 5.16 -4.86 -2.81
N GLU A 46 6.25 -4.45 -3.44
CA GLU A 46 7.60 -4.64 -2.92
C GLU A 46 8.23 -3.26 -2.78
N ALA A 47 8.91 -3.03 -1.68
CA ALA A 47 9.49 -1.72 -1.40
C ALA A 47 10.84 -1.84 -0.71
N ILE A 48 11.65 -0.80 -0.89
CA ILE A 48 12.92 -0.63 -0.19
C ILE A 48 12.90 0.77 0.41
N SER A 49 13.21 0.88 1.68
CA SER A 49 13.14 2.15 2.38
C SER A 49 13.97 2.13 3.65
N ASN A 50 14.15 3.32 4.23
CA ASN A 50 14.54 3.47 5.61
C ASN A 50 13.31 3.19 6.48
N TYR A 51 13.51 2.57 7.64
CA TYR A 51 12.41 2.21 8.53
C TYR A 51 11.54 3.41 8.89
N ASN A 52 12.16 4.52 9.30
CA ASN A 52 11.42 5.72 9.66
C ASN A 52 10.61 6.28 8.50
N ASN A 53 11.16 6.25 7.31
CA ASN A 53 10.46 6.71 6.11
C ASN A 53 9.26 5.82 5.79
N TYR A 54 9.40 4.52 5.99
CA TYR A 54 8.30 3.60 5.77
C TYR A 54 7.16 3.82 6.77
N VAL A 55 7.49 4.08 8.03
CA VAL A 55 6.48 4.41 9.05
C VAL A 55 5.71 5.67 8.66
N LYS A 56 6.41 6.70 8.18
CA LYS A 56 5.77 7.93 7.69
C LYS A 56 4.88 7.65 6.48
N PHE A 57 5.34 6.83 5.57
CA PHE A 57 4.59 6.40 4.40
C PHE A 57 3.26 5.76 4.81
N LYS A 58 3.30 4.80 5.72
CA LYS A 58 2.08 4.14 6.21
C LYS A 58 1.13 5.13 6.87
N ARG A 59 1.66 6.03 7.68
CA ARG A 59 0.85 7.04 8.37
C ARG A 59 0.16 7.95 7.37
N ASP A 60 0.89 8.41 6.36
CA ASP A 60 0.33 9.31 5.35
C ASP A 60 -0.77 8.60 4.54
N ILE A 61 -0.57 7.34 4.20
CA ILE A 61 -1.60 6.55 3.51
C ILE A 61 -2.84 6.40 4.38
N SER A 62 -2.65 6.16 5.68
CA SER A 62 -3.77 6.02 6.61
C SER A 62 -4.57 7.30 6.79
N GLN A 63 -3.98 8.45 6.46
CA GLN A 63 -4.66 9.74 6.54
C GLN A 63 -5.44 10.09 5.28
N THR A 64 -5.34 9.30 4.24
CA THR A 64 -6.14 9.50 3.03
C THR A 64 -7.59 9.12 3.29
N PRO A 65 -8.55 9.60 2.48
CA PRO A 65 -9.95 9.25 2.66
C PRO A 65 -10.30 7.81 2.26
N PHE A 66 -9.33 7.06 1.75
CA PHE A 66 -9.57 5.68 1.36
C PHE A 66 -9.67 4.76 2.57
N ARG A 67 -10.56 3.78 2.49
CA ARG A 67 -10.68 2.74 3.52
C ARG A 67 -9.71 1.62 3.19
N ILE A 68 -8.61 1.57 3.92
CA ILE A 68 -7.55 0.61 3.65
C ILE A 68 -7.19 -0.18 4.89
N ASN A 69 -6.58 -1.35 4.65
CA ASN A 69 -6.02 -2.21 5.67
C ASN A 69 -4.70 -2.76 5.15
N PHE A 70 -3.66 -2.67 5.97
CA PHE A 70 -2.41 -3.33 5.66
C PHE A 70 -2.54 -4.80 6.09
N GLU A 71 -2.52 -5.73 5.14
CA GLU A 71 -2.74 -7.14 5.43
C GLU A 71 -1.47 -7.90 5.75
N LYS A 72 -0.47 -7.73 4.91
CA LYS A 72 0.80 -8.43 5.04
C LYS A 72 1.94 -7.46 4.96
N GLU A 73 2.90 -7.63 5.84
CA GLU A 73 4.14 -6.87 5.80
C GLU A 73 5.27 -7.77 6.26
N THR A 74 6.08 -8.22 5.32
CA THR A 74 7.30 -8.93 5.64
C THR A 74 8.43 -7.92 5.57
N ILE A 75 9.01 -7.58 6.72
CA ILE A 75 10.07 -6.59 6.80
C ILE A 75 11.39 -7.31 7.05
N ILE A 76 12.35 -7.10 6.17
CA ILE A 76 13.68 -7.69 6.29
C ILE A 76 14.69 -6.57 6.46
N ARG A 77 15.53 -6.66 7.47
CA ARG A 77 16.64 -5.75 7.67
C ARG A 77 17.91 -6.39 7.14
N GLU A 78 18.76 -5.60 6.50
CA GLU A 78 20.05 -6.11 6.01
C GLU A 78 20.94 -6.57 7.15
N THR A 79 20.97 -5.81 8.25
CA THR A 79 21.68 -6.17 9.48
C THR A 79 20.81 -5.78 10.67
N PRO A 80 21.05 -6.35 11.86
CA PRO A 80 20.26 -6.00 13.04
C PRO A 80 20.31 -4.53 13.41
N THR A 81 21.38 -3.82 13.02
CA THR A 81 21.55 -2.40 13.36
C THR A 81 21.20 -1.47 12.20
N SER A 82 20.86 -2.02 11.03
CA SER A 82 20.54 -1.20 9.87
C SER A 82 19.16 -0.59 9.97
N SER A 83 19.05 0.68 9.59
CA SER A 83 17.75 1.34 9.46
C SER A 83 17.11 1.03 8.10
N LYS A 84 17.88 0.49 7.17
CA LYS A 84 17.38 0.15 5.84
C LYS A 84 16.63 -1.16 5.85
N ILE A 85 15.42 -1.15 5.31
CA ILE A 85 14.56 -2.32 5.28
C ILE A 85 14.12 -2.64 3.86
N LYS A 86 13.75 -3.89 3.66
CA LYS A 86 13.23 -4.39 2.41
C LYS A 86 11.91 -5.10 2.69
N LEU A 87 10.89 -4.82 1.89
CA LEU A 87 9.61 -5.48 2.01
C LEU A 87 9.38 -6.31 0.74
N PRO A 88 9.77 -7.60 0.76
CA PRO A 88 9.58 -8.45 -0.43
C PRO A 88 8.13 -8.87 -0.64
N HIS A 89 7.34 -8.88 0.43
CA HIS A 89 5.93 -9.25 0.36
C HIS A 89 5.13 -8.37 1.28
N ALA A 90 4.37 -7.45 0.69
CA ALA A 90 3.47 -6.59 1.44
C ALA A 90 2.17 -6.45 0.65
N SER A 91 1.07 -6.30 1.36
CA SER A 91 -0.21 -6.09 0.69
C SER A 91 -1.09 -5.13 1.46
N ILE A 92 -1.85 -4.34 0.70
CA ILE A 92 -2.83 -3.39 1.20
C ILE A 92 -4.18 -3.79 0.60
N LYS A 93 -5.20 -3.79 1.41
CA LYS A 93 -6.57 -4.06 0.97
C LYS A 93 -7.37 -2.76 1.01
N LEU A 94 -8.03 -2.46 -0.08
CA LEU A 94 -8.88 -1.27 -0.23
C LEU A 94 -10.33 -1.70 -0.31
N CYS A 95 -11.18 -1.08 0.52
CA CYS A 95 -12.62 -1.29 0.48
C CYS A 95 -13.27 -0.24 -0.42
N LEU A 96 -13.99 -0.70 -1.44
CA LEU A 96 -14.67 0.17 -2.40
C LEU A 96 -16.18 -0.11 -2.32
N PRO A 97 -17.02 0.94 -2.25
CA PRO A 97 -18.46 0.73 -2.31
C PRO A 97 -18.88 0.25 -3.71
N TRP A 98 -20.04 -0.42 -3.78
CA TRP A 98 -20.53 -0.97 -5.04
C TRP A 98 -20.72 0.08 -6.13
N TRP A 99 -21.15 1.27 -5.75
CA TRP A 99 -21.47 2.35 -6.66
C TRP A 99 -20.32 3.35 -6.83
N GLY A 100 -19.21 3.11 -6.14
CA GLY A 100 -18.09 4.06 -6.04
C GLY A 100 -17.10 4.06 -7.19
#